data_160072cacfd351dcf9796c388e218b83
#
_entry.id   160072cacfd351dcf9796c388e218b83
#
_cell.length_a   1.000
_cell.length_b   1.000
_cell.length_c   1.000
_cell.angle_alpha   90.00
_cell.angle_beta   90.00
_cell.angle_gamma   90.00
#
_symmetry.space_group_name_H-M   'P 1'
#
loop_
_entity.id
_entity.type
_entity.pdbx_description
1 polymer ?
#
loop_
_entity_poly.entity_id
_entity_poly.type
_entity_poly.pdbx_seq_one_letter_code
_entity_poly.pdbx_strand_id
1 'polypeptide(L)'
;MSAPGSVGADVLPDHGGDAQLQHAAPATQAPVDGDTSAAANPGSEAAFYTVSVRNLCAFSAKCGDLDLRFTPSPTAQQGRLGHQRVAQRRGPGYETEVSLEGVVHGLRIRGRADGFDPDSHTLDEVKTFRGAVEAIAPQHQLLHWAQAKVYGALICASRGLPALTLRLVYFDVVAQSEHPLTQRCRADELQQFLDDLCQRFVHWARQEQAHRSARDAALAQLVFPQLPFRPGQRDLAGAVYRACLQSRSLLAQAPTGIGKTIGTLYPALRAMPVRGTDKLFFLTAKTPGRQVALDALRPLRAACGPA
;
A
#
# COMPACT_ATOMS: atom_id res chain seq x y z
N MET A 1 52.24 -20.14 43.43
CA MET A 1 53.00 -18.91 43.18
C MET A 1 52.14 -18.02 42.35
N SER A 2 51.85 -16.84 42.88
CA SER A 2 51.24 -15.67 42.26
C SER A 2 49.76 -15.78 41.80
N ALA A 3 48.88 -15.25 42.63
CA ALA A 3 47.50 -14.84 42.25
C ALA A 3 47.56 -13.56 41.44
N PRO A 4 46.56 -13.31 40.53
CA PRO A 4 46.26 -11.98 40.04
C PRO A 4 45.08 -11.33 40.77
N GLY A 5 45.18 -10.03 40.85
CA GLY A 5 44.44 -9.10 41.66
C GLY A 5 42.96 -8.93 41.31
N SER A 6 42.26 -8.51 42.33
CA SER A 6 40.90 -7.96 42.35
C SER A 6 40.83 -6.64 41.58
N VAL A 7 39.88 -6.52 40.64
CA VAL A 7 39.48 -5.24 40.05
C VAL A 7 38.10 -4.89 40.60
N GLY A 8 37.99 -3.67 41.12
CA GLY A 8 36.87 -3.15 41.88
C GLY A 8 35.56 -3.07 41.12
N ALA A 9 34.48 -3.23 41.88
CA ALA A 9 33.13 -2.95 41.48
C ALA A 9 32.89 -1.44 41.56
N ASP A 10 32.71 -0.79 40.38
CA ASP A 10 32.19 0.57 40.30
C ASP A 10 30.66 0.53 40.50
N VAL A 11 30.23 1.04 41.62
CA VAL A 11 28.84 1.28 41.98
C VAL A 11 28.38 2.54 41.26
N LEU A 12 27.46 2.41 40.29
CA LEU A 12 26.76 3.53 39.71
C LEU A 12 25.61 3.99 40.63
N PRO A 13 25.38 5.31 40.78
CA PRO A 13 24.41 5.86 41.73
C PRO A 13 22.97 5.64 41.28
N ASP A 14 22.17 5.29 42.27
CA ASP A 14 20.72 5.18 42.25
C ASP A 14 20.12 6.59 42.07
N HIS A 15 19.57 6.90 40.91
CA HIS A 15 18.70 8.04 40.70
C HIS A 15 17.24 7.57 40.61
N GLY A 16 16.60 7.48 41.76
CA GLY A 16 15.15 7.48 41.88
C GLY A 16 14.59 8.75 41.29
N GLY A 17 13.77 8.59 40.22
CA GLY A 17 12.99 9.62 39.60
C GLY A 17 11.67 9.05 39.18
N ASP A 18 10.65 9.15 40.05
CA ASP A 18 9.24 8.92 39.74
C ASP A 18 8.79 9.90 38.66
N ALA A 19 8.82 9.47 37.39
CA ALA A 19 8.20 10.19 36.32
C ALA A 19 6.72 9.78 36.20
N GLN A 20 5.86 10.54 36.84
CA GLN A 20 4.41 10.55 36.61
C GLN A 20 4.17 10.85 35.13
N LEU A 21 3.56 9.90 34.42
CA LEU A 21 3.00 10.11 33.08
C LEU A 21 1.79 11.04 33.16
N GLN A 22 2.04 12.34 33.08
CA GLN A 22 0.98 13.31 32.83
C GLN A 22 0.47 13.12 31.40
N HIS A 23 -0.86 13.04 31.27
CA HIS A 23 -1.59 13.09 30.01
C HIS A 23 -1.29 14.41 29.30
N ALA A 24 -0.42 14.39 28.28
CA ALA A 24 -0.31 15.49 27.33
C ALA A 24 -1.43 15.34 26.30
N ALA A 25 -2.28 16.36 26.24
CA ALA A 25 -3.25 16.57 25.20
C ALA A 25 -2.56 16.67 23.82
N PRO A 26 -3.23 16.30 22.71
CA PRO A 26 -2.61 16.38 21.38
C PRO A 26 -2.31 17.84 21.04
N ALA A 27 -1.04 18.12 20.78
CA ALA A 27 -0.61 19.41 20.28
C ALA A 27 -1.19 19.62 18.87
N THR A 28 -2.00 20.66 18.75
CA THR A 28 -2.47 21.25 17.49
C THR A 28 -1.23 21.72 16.71
N GLN A 29 -0.94 21.08 15.59
CA GLN A 29 0.07 21.58 14.65
C GLN A 29 -0.50 22.77 13.91
N ALA A 30 0.19 23.91 13.99
CA ALA A 30 -0.06 25.10 13.21
C ALA A 30 0.21 24.85 11.72
N PRO A 31 -0.51 25.53 10.81
CA PRO A 31 -0.33 25.35 9.36
C PRO A 31 0.99 26.01 8.93
N VAL A 32 1.74 25.30 8.09
CA VAL A 32 2.89 25.87 7.36
C VAL A 32 2.32 26.50 6.09
N ASP A 33 2.34 27.82 6.04
CA ASP A 33 1.98 28.62 4.87
C ASP A 33 2.96 28.36 3.72
N GLY A 34 2.43 27.91 2.62
CA GLY A 34 3.12 27.76 1.35
C GLY A 34 2.12 27.96 0.23
N ASP A 35 1.90 29.23 -0.10
CA ASP A 35 1.06 29.74 -1.18
C ASP A 35 1.50 29.18 -2.54
N THR A 36 0.61 28.48 -3.25
CA THR A 36 0.52 28.50 -4.73
C THR A 36 -0.93 28.25 -5.12
N SER A 37 -1.59 29.33 -5.46
CA SER A 37 -2.91 29.44 -6.07
C SER A 37 -2.97 28.60 -7.37
N ALA A 38 -3.63 27.45 -7.30
CA ALA A 38 -4.22 26.79 -8.46
C ALA A 38 -5.72 26.83 -8.24
N ALA A 39 -6.45 27.48 -9.14
CA ALA A 39 -7.88 27.70 -9.11
C ALA A 39 -8.64 26.40 -8.85
N ALA A 40 -9.31 26.31 -7.71
CA ALA A 40 -10.20 25.22 -7.34
C ALA A 40 -11.44 25.26 -8.25
N ASN A 41 -11.65 24.19 -8.98
CA ASN A 41 -12.89 23.92 -9.70
C ASN A 41 -14.02 23.72 -8.66
N PRO A 42 -15.15 24.48 -8.69
CA PRO A 42 -16.23 24.35 -7.70
C PRO A 42 -17.06 23.10 -8.05
N GLY A 43 -16.78 21.98 -7.37
CA GLY A 43 -17.50 20.71 -7.55
C GLY A 43 -16.73 19.46 -7.10
N SER A 44 -15.51 19.63 -6.60
CA SER A 44 -14.69 18.50 -6.14
C SER A 44 -15.13 18.03 -4.75
N GLU A 45 -15.96 17.00 -4.68
CA GLU A 45 -16.11 16.20 -3.47
C GLU A 45 -14.73 15.74 -3.00
N ALA A 46 -14.37 16.05 -1.74
CA ALA A 46 -13.08 15.64 -1.20
C ALA A 46 -12.97 14.10 -1.26
N ALA A 47 -11.93 13.60 -1.92
CA ALA A 47 -11.73 12.17 -2.07
C ALA A 47 -11.53 11.51 -0.70
N PHE A 48 -12.34 10.51 -0.39
CA PHE A 48 -12.27 9.77 0.88
C PHE A 48 -11.30 8.58 0.82
N TYR A 49 -10.99 8.07 -0.37
CA TYR A 49 -10.12 6.91 -0.57
C TYR A 49 -9.27 7.07 -1.83
N THR A 50 -8.01 6.62 -1.75
CA THR A 50 -7.09 6.63 -2.91
C THR A 50 -6.83 5.21 -3.39
N VAL A 51 -7.00 4.97 -4.69
CA VAL A 51 -6.76 3.67 -5.32
C VAL A 51 -5.90 3.84 -6.59
N SER A 52 -4.99 2.89 -6.82
CA SER A 52 -4.27 2.85 -8.10
C SER A 52 -5.14 2.26 -9.21
N VAL A 53 -4.91 2.70 -10.46
CA VAL A 53 -5.58 2.12 -11.65
C VAL A 53 -5.46 0.60 -11.66
N ARG A 54 -4.26 0.08 -11.40
CA ARG A 54 -4.01 -1.37 -11.33
C ARG A 54 -4.90 -2.06 -10.30
N ASN A 55 -4.99 -1.51 -9.08
CA ASN A 55 -5.79 -2.11 -8.01
C ASN A 55 -7.30 -1.99 -8.25
N LEU A 56 -7.75 -0.86 -8.80
CA LEU A 56 -9.15 -0.67 -9.20
C LEU A 56 -9.55 -1.73 -10.24
N CYS A 57 -8.76 -1.91 -11.29
CA CYS A 57 -9.02 -2.91 -12.34
C CYS A 57 -8.93 -4.35 -11.79
N ALA A 58 -7.91 -4.66 -10.97
CA ALA A 58 -7.76 -5.99 -10.37
C ALA A 58 -8.92 -6.35 -9.44
N PHE A 59 -9.55 -5.37 -8.79
CA PHE A 59 -10.71 -5.58 -7.93
C PHE A 59 -12.02 -5.64 -8.74
N SER A 60 -12.26 -4.65 -9.61
CA SER A 60 -13.58 -4.42 -10.22
C SER A 60 -13.76 -5.02 -11.62
N ALA A 61 -12.65 -5.22 -12.37
CA ALA A 61 -12.69 -5.72 -13.75
C ALA A 61 -12.15 -7.14 -13.91
N LYS A 62 -11.62 -7.75 -12.84
CA LYS A 62 -11.14 -9.14 -12.88
C LYS A 62 -12.30 -10.09 -13.21
N CYS A 63 -12.09 -10.94 -14.21
CA CYS A 63 -13.05 -11.97 -14.63
C CYS A 63 -12.32 -13.30 -14.74
N GLY A 64 -12.94 -14.37 -14.24
CA GLY A 64 -12.38 -15.72 -14.28
C GLY A 64 -11.17 -15.93 -13.38
N ASP A 65 -10.48 -17.05 -13.56
CA ASP A 65 -9.24 -17.39 -12.85
C ASP A 65 -8.02 -16.74 -13.52
N LEU A 66 -7.25 -15.99 -12.75
CA LEU A 66 -5.99 -15.38 -13.16
C LEU A 66 -4.81 -16.17 -12.54
N ASP A 67 -4.81 -17.48 -12.68
CA ASP A 67 -3.70 -18.31 -12.21
C ASP A 67 -2.42 -18.03 -13.01
N LEU A 68 -1.47 -17.36 -12.38
CA LEU A 68 -0.18 -17.01 -12.99
C LEU A 68 0.94 -18.02 -12.68
N ARG A 69 0.67 -19.08 -11.94
CA ARG A 69 1.70 -20.02 -11.46
C ARG A 69 2.45 -20.73 -12.60
N PHE A 70 1.80 -20.93 -13.72
CA PHE A 70 2.33 -21.66 -14.87
C PHE A 70 2.59 -20.79 -16.10
N THR A 71 2.38 -19.48 -16.00
CA THR A 71 2.61 -18.58 -17.13
C THR A 71 4.05 -18.07 -17.08
N PRO A 72 4.90 -18.39 -18.09
CA PRO A 72 6.24 -17.82 -18.16
C PRO A 72 6.16 -16.29 -18.23
N SER A 73 6.55 -15.63 -17.17
CA SER A 73 6.55 -14.17 -17.11
C SER A 73 7.97 -13.62 -17.28
N PRO A 74 8.15 -12.52 -18.00
CA PRO A 74 9.41 -11.78 -17.99
C PRO A 74 9.79 -11.34 -16.58
N THR A 75 11.10 -11.23 -16.32
CA THR A 75 11.56 -10.62 -15.07
C THR A 75 11.18 -9.13 -15.01
N ALA A 76 11.14 -8.54 -13.82
CA ALA A 76 10.86 -7.11 -13.67
C ALA A 76 11.83 -6.22 -14.47
N GLN A 77 13.09 -6.64 -14.60
CA GLN A 77 14.08 -5.93 -15.42
C GLN A 77 13.75 -6.02 -16.91
N GLN A 78 13.40 -7.20 -17.41
CA GLN A 78 12.97 -7.40 -18.81
C GLN A 78 11.70 -6.62 -19.12
N GLY A 79 10.76 -6.55 -18.17
CA GLY A 79 9.58 -5.71 -18.28
C GLY A 79 9.94 -4.25 -18.52
N ARG A 80 10.76 -3.66 -17.65
CA ARG A 80 11.21 -2.26 -17.81
C ARG A 80 11.91 -2.01 -19.12
N LEU A 81 12.83 -2.89 -19.53
CA LEU A 81 13.53 -2.77 -20.81
C LEU A 81 12.57 -2.87 -22.00
N GLY A 82 11.54 -3.73 -21.93
CA GLY A 82 10.52 -3.83 -22.96
C GLY A 82 9.73 -2.54 -23.13
N HIS A 83 9.26 -1.93 -22.04
CA HIS A 83 8.58 -0.62 -22.08
C HIS A 83 9.48 0.46 -22.70
N GLN A 84 10.75 0.54 -22.30
CA GLN A 84 11.70 1.49 -22.88
C GLN A 84 11.89 1.29 -24.39
N ARG A 85 11.98 0.04 -24.85
CA ARG A 85 12.14 -0.27 -26.28
C ARG A 85 10.92 0.10 -27.11
N VAL A 86 9.71 -0.18 -26.57
CA VAL A 86 8.48 0.26 -27.21
C VAL A 86 8.45 1.79 -27.33
N ALA A 87 8.77 2.51 -26.26
CA ALA A 87 8.83 3.96 -26.25
C ALA A 87 9.84 4.53 -27.28
N GLN A 88 11.03 3.92 -27.38
CA GLN A 88 12.07 4.33 -28.34
C GLN A 88 11.66 4.16 -29.80
N ARG A 89 10.68 3.33 -30.11
CA ARG A 89 10.14 3.11 -31.46
C ARG A 89 9.05 4.09 -31.85
N ARG A 90 8.62 4.94 -30.90
CA ARG A 90 7.61 5.97 -31.14
C ARG A 90 8.25 7.23 -31.71
N GLY A 91 7.42 8.06 -32.35
CA GLY A 91 7.87 9.30 -32.96
C GLY A 91 8.24 10.40 -31.97
N PRO A 92 8.79 11.51 -32.45
CA PRO A 92 9.02 12.69 -31.63
C PRO A 92 7.69 13.21 -31.07
N GLY A 93 7.73 13.71 -29.84
CA GLY A 93 6.50 14.17 -29.16
C GLY A 93 5.75 13.08 -28.36
N TYR A 94 6.16 11.81 -28.46
CA TYR A 94 5.59 10.73 -27.65
C TYR A 94 5.93 10.91 -26.17
N GLU A 95 4.90 11.00 -25.36
CA GLU A 95 5.02 11.14 -23.91
C GLU A 95 5.10 9.77 -23.24
N THR A 96 6.11 9.54 -22.40
CA THR A 96 6.29 8.29 -21.66
C THR A 96 5.90 8.46 -20.21
N GLU A 97 5.43 7.38 -19.56
CA GLU A 97 5.19 7.35 -18.12
C GLU A 97 4.24 8.47 -17.66
N VAL A 98 3.13 8.68 -18.40
CA VAL A 98 2.19 9.79 -18.19
C VAL A 98 1.44 9.62 -16.88
N SER A 99 1.74 10.48 -15.90
CA SER A 99 1.05 10.48 -14.60
C SER A 99 -0.36 11.03 -14.73
N LEU A 100 -1.34 10.25 -14.28
CA LEU A 100 -2.76 10.56 -14.40
C LEU A 100 -3.45 10.43 -13.04
N GLU A 101 -4.37 11.36 -12.79
CA GLU A 101 -5.19 11.37 -11.59
C GLU A 101 -6.60 11.86 -11.93
N GLY A 102 -7.60 11.33 -11.24
CA GLY A 102 -8.98 11.77 -11.32
C GLY A 102 -9.75 11.42 -10.04
N VAL A 103 -10.88 12.10 -9.82
CA VAL A 103 -11.76 11.80 -8.69
C VAL A 103 -13.13 11.41 -9.24
N VAL A 104 -13.60 10.21 -8.89
CA VAL A 104 -14.89 9.65 -9.33
C VAL A 104 -15.56 9.00 -8.12
N HIS A 105 -16.80 9.37 -7.82
CA HIS A 105 -17.56 8.88 -6.65
C HIS A 105 -16.81 8.99 -5.31
N GLY A 106 -15.99 10.06 -5.14
CA GLY A 106 -15.14 10.24 -3.96
C GLY A 106 -13.91 9.35 -3.91
N LEU A 107 -13.63 8.54 -4.93
CA LEU A 107 -12.38 7.81 -5.09
C LEU A 107 -11.38 8.65 -5.86
N ARG A 108 -10.20 8.84 -5.30
CA ARG A 108 -9.04 9.38 -6.01
C ARG A 108 -8.32 8.23 -6.71
N ILE A 109 -8.41 8.22 -8.04
CA ILE A 109 -7.77 7.20 -8.88
C ILE A 109 -6.44 7.77 -9.37
N ARG A 110 -5.36 7.05 -9.17
CA ARG A 110 -4.01 7.46 -9.57
C ARG A 110 -3.33 6.37 -10.36
N GLY A 111 -2.57 6.76 -11.37
CA GLY A 111 -1.78 5.81 -12.12
C GLY A 111 -0.82 6.47 -13.07
N ARG A 112 -0.08 5.66 -13.78
CA ARG A 112 0.90 6.09 -14.76
C ARG A 112 0.72 5.22 -15.99
N ALA A 113 0.24 5.84 -17.07
CA ALA A 113 0.12 5.19 -18.37
C ALA A 113 1.49 5.03 -19.01
N ASP A 114 1.69 3.94 -19.72
CA ASP A 114 3.00 3.63 -20.32
C ASP A 114 3.42 4.66 -21.37
N GLY A 115 2.46 5.17 -22.17
CA GLY A 115 2.75 6.28 -23.05
C GLY A 115 1.54 6.82 -23.80
N PHE A 116 1.69 8.03 -24.33
CA PHE A 116 0.67 8.74 -25.08
C PHE A 116 1.29 9.51 -26.25
N ASP A 117 0.68 9.37 -27.40
CA ASP A 117 0.99 10.14 -28.59
C ASP A 117 -0.07 11.25 -28.74
N PRO A 118 0.28 12.53 -28.51
CA PRO A 118 -0.66 13.63 -28.58
C PRO A 118 -1.09 13.95 -30.02
N ASP A 119 -0.27 13.65 -31.03
CA ASP A 119 -0.59 13.97 -32.44
C ASP A 119 -1.67 13.03 -33.00
N SER A 120 -1.57 11.73 -32.68
CA SER A 120 -2.54 10.73 -33.11
C SER A 120 -3.64 10.46 -32.08
N HIS A 121 -3.58 11.09 -30.91
CA HIS A 121 -4.42 10.78 -29.74
C HIS A 121 -4.43 9.27 -29.44
N THR A 122 -3.25 8.64 -29.40
CA THR A 122 -3.12 7.21 -29.14
C THR A 122 -2.46 6.97 -27.77
N LEU A 123 -3.15 6.21 -26.94
CA LEU A 123 -2.68 5.76 -25.63
C LEU A 123 -2.13 4.33 -25.71
N ASP A 124 -0.88 4.13 -25.32
CA ASP A 124 -0.24 2.81 -25.23
C ASP A 124 -0.35 2.25 -23.82
N GLU A 125 -0.81 1.00 -23.73
CA GLU A 125 -0.67 0.13 -22.57
C GLU A 125 0.23 -1.05 -22.98
N VAL A 126 1.41 -1.16 -22.41
CA VAL A 126 2.43 -2.14 -22.81
C VAL A 126 2.45 -3.32 -21.86
N LYS A 127 2.42 -4.52 -22.39
CA LYS A 127 2.58 -5.77 -21.64
C LYS A 127 3.69 -6.61 -22.23
N THR A 128 4.69 -6.92 -21.45
CA THR A 128 5.78 -7.80 -21.86
C THR A 128 5.40 -9.27 -21.64
N PHE A 129 5.79 -10.12 -22.57
CA PHE A 129 5.50 -11.55 -22.49
C PHE A 129 6.66 -12.40 -23.07
N ARG A 130 6.55 -13.71 -22.90
CA ARG A 130 7.42 -14.71 -23.52
C ARG A 130 6.56 -15.81 -24.13
N GLY A 131 6.98 -16.33 -25.27
CA GLY A 131 6.30 -17.41 -25.98
C GLY A 131 5.30 -16.91 -27.02
N ALA A 132 4.22 -17.64 -27.23
CA ALA A 132 3.22 -17.28 -28.23
C ALA A 132 2.21 -16.25 -27.66
N VAL A 133 1.91 -15.21 -28.41
CA VAL A 133 0.94 -14.18 -28.00
C VAL A 133 -0.47 -14.78 -27.85
N GLU A 134 -0.78 -15.79 -28.61
CA GLU A 134 -2.06 -16.52 -28.56
C GLU A 134 -2.24 -17.31 -27.26
N ALA A 135 -1.15 -17.58 -26.54
CA ALA A 135 -1.20 -18.23 -25.24
C ALA A 135 -1.61 -17.29 -24.09
N ILE A 136 -1.72 -15.97 -24.36
CA ILE A 136 -2.21 -15.01 -23.37
C ILE A 136 -3.71 -15.23 -23.19
N ALA A 137 -4.08 -15.71 -22.00
CA ALA A 137 -5.46 -16.05 -21.72
C ALA A 137 -6.41 -14.85 -21.87
N PRO A 138 -7.62 -15.04 -22.42
CA PRO A 138 -8.58 -13.97 -22.66
C PRO A 138 -8.90 -13.11 -21.43
N GLN A 139 -8.96 -13.72 -20.24
CA GLN A 139 -9.20 -13.02 -18.98
C GLN A 139 -8.05 -12.06 -18.61
N HIS A 140 -6.81 -12.37 -18.99
CA HIS A 140 -5.68 -11.45 -18.84
C HIS A 140 -5.79 -10.28 -19.82
N GLN A 141 -6.17 -10.56 -21.08
CA GLN A 141 -6.39 -9.49 -22.06
C GLN A 141 -7.51 -8.53 -21.61
N LEU A 142 -8.62 -9.06 -21.06
CA LEU A 142 -9.70 -8.24 -20.51
C LEU A 142 -9.20 -7.31 -19.39
N LEU A 143 -8.35 -7.81 -18.51
CA LEU A 143 -7.77 -6.99 -17.44
C LEU A 143 -6.82 -5.91 -17.98
N HIS A 144 -6.02 -6.23 -19.00
CA HIS A 144 -5.13 -5.27 -19.65
C HIS A 144 -5.93 -4.18 -20.39
N TRP A 145 -6.99 -4.56 -21.10
CA TRP A 145 -7.92 -3.62 -21.70
C TRP A 145 -8.63 -2.73 -20.67
N ALA A 146 -8.97 -3.28 -19.51
CA ALA A 146 -9.57 -2.49 -18.43
C ALA A 146 -8.61 -1.38 -17.95
N GLN A 147 -7.31 -1.68 -17.81
CA GLN A 147 -6.31 -0.69 -17.46
C GLN A 147 -6.18 0.39 -18.53
N ALA A 148 -6.08 -0.01 -19.80
CA ALA A 148 -6.02 0.93 -20.92
C ALA A 148 -7.27 1.85 -20.98
N LYS A 149 -8.47 1.30 -20.76
CA LYS A 149 -9.73 2.08 -20.75
C LYS A 149 -9.78 3.09 -19.60
N VAL A 150 -9.34 2.69 -18.38
CA VAL A 150 -9.28 3.61 -17.25
C VAL A 150 -8.28 4.74 -17.50
N TYR A 151 -7.09 4.44 -18.02
CA TYR A 151 -6.15 5.49 -18.42
C TYR A 151 -6.69 6.35 -19.54
N GLY A 152 -7.41 5.77 -20.51
CA GLY A 152 -8.09 6.48 -21.58
C GLY A 152 -9.12 7.47 -21.06
N ALA A 153 -9.96 7.07 -20.09
CA ALA A 153 -10.93 7.96 -19.44
C ALA A 153 -10.23 9.16 -18.77
N LEU A 154 -9.15 8.88 -18.00
CA LEU A 154 -8.39 9.91 -17.30
C LEU A 154 -7.71 10.89 -18.27
N ILE A 155 -7.15 10.42 -19.39
CA ILE A 155 -6.55 11.28 -20.44
C ILE A 155 -7.62 12.11 -21.14
N CYS A 156 -8.73 11.50 -21.56
CA CYS A 156 -9.83 12.25 -22.18
C CYS A 156 -10.30 13.39 -21.27
N ALA A 157 -10.51 13.10 -19.99
CA ALA A 157 -10.95 14.11 -19.02
C ALA A 157 -9.90 15.21 -18.82
N SER A 158 -8.62 14.87 -18.65
CA SER A 158 -7.56 15.83 -18.37
C SER A 158 -7.19 16.71 -19.57
N ARG A 159 -7.39 16.21 -20.80
CA ARG A 159 -7.00 16.91 -22.04
C ARG A 159 -8.20 17.39 -22.86
N GLY A 160 -9.43 17.17 -22.41
CA GLY A 160 -10.65 17.56 -23.13
C GLY A 160 -10.84 16.83 -24.46
N LEU A 161 -10.38 15.57 -24.58
CA LEU A 161 -10.48 14.82 -25.82
C LEU A 161 -11.85 14.15 -25.93
N PRO A 162 -12.55 14.27 -27.07
CA PRO A 162 -13.85 13.61 -27.28
C PRO A 162 -13.73 12.11 -27.56
N ALA A 163 -12.56 11.67 -28.03
CA ALA A 163 -12.24 10.28 -28.32
C ALA A 163 -10.73 10.08 -28.42
N LEU A 164 -10.28 8.84 -28.23
CA LEU A 164 -8.87 8.47 -28.45
C LEU A 164 -8.77 7.04 -28.98
N THR A 165 -7.59 6.67 -29.44
CA THR A 165 -7.24 5.27 -29.77
C THR A 165 -6.50 4.65 -28.61
N LEU A 166 -7.01 3.55 -28.07
CA LEU A 166 -6.29 2.69 -27.16
C LEU A 166 -5.47 1.69 -27.96
N ARG A 167 -4.19 1.53 -27.62
CA ARG A 167 -3.30 0.55 -28.21
C ARG A 167 -2.70 -0.32 -27.11
N LEU A 168 -3.17 -1.56 -27.01
CA LEU A 168 -2.61 -2.57 -26.13
C LEU A 168 -1.45 -3.25 -26.87
N VAL A 169 -0.23 -3.02 -26.41
CA VAL A 169 0.99 -3.53 -27.05
C VAL A 169 1.54 -4.71 -26.27
N TYR A 170 1.47 -5.90 -26.84
CA TYR A 170 2.19 -7.07 -26.32
C TYR A 170 3.59 -7.10 -26.92
N PHE A 171 4.60 -6.92 -26.06
CA PHE A 171 6.00 -6.91 -26.44
C PHE A 171 6.68 -8.24 -26.08
N ASP A 172 7.11 -9.00 -27.08
CA ASP A 172 7.90 -10.22 -26.89
C ASP A 172 9.33 -9.86 -26.52
N VAL A 173 9.74 -10.21 -25.30
CA VAL A 173 11.08 -9.92 -24.79
C VAL A 173 12.18 -10.78 -25.43
N VAL A 174 11.83 -11.88 -26.11
CA VAL A 174 12.77 -12.77 -26.80
C VAL A 174 12.91 -12.35 -28.27
N ALA A 175 11.79 -12.31 -29.00
CA ALA A 175 11.78 -11.94 -30.42
C ALA A 175 11.94 -10.44 -30.63
N GLN A 176 11.81 -9.61 -29.59
CA GLN A 176 11.90 -8.15 -29.66
C GLN A 176 10.88 -7.54 -30.64
N SER A 177 9.70 -8.14 -30.75
CA SER A 177 8.61 -7.76 -31.64
C SER A 177 7.41 -7.24 -30.84
N GLU A 178 6.61 -6.37 -31.48
CA GLU A 178 5.37 -5.84 -30.97
C GLU A 178 4.17 -6.49 -31.63
N HIS A 179 3.16 -6.82 -30.83
CA HIS A 179 1.85 -7.31 -31.28
C HIS A 179 0.78 -6.32 -30.77
N PRO A 180 0.50 -5.25 -31.54
CA PRO A 180 -0.47 -4.25 -31.12
C PRO A 180 -1.91 -4.68 -31.40
N LEU A 181 -2.79 -4.44 -30.43
CA LEU A 181 -4.23 -4.50 -30.57
C LEU A 181 -4.77 -3.09 -30.38
N THR A 182 -5.60 -2.61 -31.28
CA THR A 182 -6.12 -1.23 -31.25
C THR A 182 -7.63 -1.19 -31.13
N GLN A 183 -8.13 -0.21 -30.37
CA GLN A 183 -9.55 0.07 -30.25
C GLN A 183 -9.75 1.60 -30.19
N ARG A 184 -10.59 2.16 -31.08
CA ARG A 184 -11.01 3.55 -30.94
C ARG A 184 -12.18 3.61 -29.96
N CYS A 185 -12.09 4.52 -28.99
CA CYS A 185 -13.09 4.69 -27.93
C CYS A 185 -13.50 6.16 -27.83
N ARG A 186 -14.75 6.40 -27.53
CA ARG A 186 -15.27 7.74 -27.21
C ARG A 186 -15.05 8.03 -25.72
N ALA A 187 -14.91 9.32 -25.39
CA ALA A 187 -14.70 9.73 -24.00
C ALA A 187 -15.86 9.35 -23.08
N ASP A 188 -17.10 9.46 -23.55
CA ASP A 188 -18.31 9.09 -22.80
C ASP A 188 -18.36 7.58 -22.48
N GLU A 189 -18.00 6.72 -23.45
CA GLU A 189 -17.91 5.26 -23.24
C GLU A 189 -16.85 4.89 -22.19
N LEU A 190 -15.70 5.57 -22.27
CA LEU A 190 -14.60 5.35 -21.32
C LEU A 190 -14.95 5.87 -19.91
N GLN A 191 -15.62 7.02 -19.83
CA GLN A 191 -16.09 7.56 -18.57
C GLN A 191 -17.13 6.63 -17.92
N GLN A 192 -18.11 6.14 -18.68
CA GLN A 192 -19.10 5.18 -18.17
C GLN A 192 -18.43 3.91 -17.66
N PHE A 193 -17.43 3.39 -18.39
CA PHE A 193 -16.66 2.22 -17.95
C PHE A 193 -15.94 2.48 -16.62
N LEU A 194 -15.31 3.65 -16.47
CA LEU A 194 -14.65 4.06 -15.25
C LEU A 194 -15.63 4.19 -14.09
N ASP A 195 -16.80 4.82 -14.33
CA ASP A 195 -17.87 4.98 -13.33
C ASP A 195 -18.36 3.62 -12.82
N ASP A 196 -18.59 2.65 -13.71
CA ASP A 196 -19.03 1.30 -13.34
C ASP A 196 -18.01 0.57 -12.47
N LEU A 197 -16.71 0.71 -12.77
CA LEU A 197 -15.65 0.14 -11.93
C LEU A 197 -15.59 0.80 -10.55
N CYS A 198 -15.71 2.13 -10.51
CA CYS A 198 -15.69 2.90 -9.28
C CYS A 198 -16.87 2.59 -8.37
N GLN A 199 -18.09 2.46 -8.91
CA GLN A 199 -19.27 2.09 -8.15
C GLN A 199 -19.10 0.74 -7.43
N ARG A 200 -18.53 -0.27 -8.11
CA ARG A 200 -18.23 -1.56 -7.49
C ARG A 200 -17.19 -1.46 -6.37
N PHE A 201 -16.19 -0.59 -6.54
CA PHE A 201 -15.10 -0.42 -5.59
C PHE A 201 -15.52 0.38 -4.35
N VAL A 202 -16.37 1.42 -4.52
CA VAL A 202 -16.78 2.34 -3.45
C VAL A 202 -17.41 1.62 -2.27
N HIS A 203 -18.27 0.63 -2.53
CA HIS A 203 -18.92 -0.12 -1.46
C HIS A 203 -17.90 -0.78 -0.53
N TRP A 204 -16.93 -1.47 -1.11
CA TRP A 204 -15.83 -2.09 -0.36
C TRP A 204 -14.95 -1.05 0.33
N ALA A 205 -14.59 0.04 -0.36
CA ALA A 205 -13.72 1.07 0.19
C ALA A 205 -14.32 1.74 1.43
N ARG A 206 -15.64 1.99 1.43
CA ARG A 206 -16.35 2.52 2.59
C ARG A 206 -16.36 1.55 3.78
N GLN A 207 -16.59 0.27 3.52
CA GLN A 207 -16.53 -0.75 4.56
C GLN A 207 -15.13 -0.86 5.17
N GLU A 208 -14.10 -0.85 4.33
CA GLU A 208 -12.71 -0.93 4.75
C GLU A 208 -12.31 0.29 5.58
N GLN A 209 -12.72 1.48 5.17
CA GLN A 209 -12.47 2.71 5.93
C GLN A 209 -13.19 2.70 7.29
N ALA A 210 -14.46 2.29 7.32
CA ALA A 210 -15.21 2.17 8.58
C ALA A 210 -14.54 1.16 9.53
N HIS A 211 -14.09 0.01 8.99
CA HIS A 211 -13.34 -0.99 9.76
C HIS A 211 -12.02 -0.43 10.30
N ARG A 212 -11.25 0.30 9.50
CA ARG A 212 -10.00 0.95 9.96
C ARG A 212 -10.27 1.93 11.09
N SER A 213 -11.28 2.79 10.93
CA SER A 213 -11.64 3.77 11.94
C SER A 213 -12.06 3.11 13.26
N ALA A 214 -12.90 2.08 13.21
CA ALA A 214 -13.31 1.34 14.38
C ALA A 214 -12.13 0.61 15.05
N ARG A 215 -11.27 -0.05 14.25
CA ARG A 215 -10.03 -0.68 14.72
C ARG A 215 -9.14 0.32 15.45
N ASP A 216 -8.87 1.46 14.82
CA ASP A 216 -7.94 2.46 15.34
C ASP A 216 -8.48 3.09 16.62
N ALA A 217 -9.79 3.34 16.72
CA ALA A 217 -10.44 3.79 17.94
C ALA A 217 -10.30 2.74 19.08
N ALA A 218 -10.53 1.47 18.80
CA ALA A 218 -10.37 0.40 19.77
C ALA A 218 -8.91 0.22 20.22
N LEU A 219 -7.96 0.25 19.29
CA LEU A 219 -6.53 0.15 19.58
C LEU A 219 -6.00 1.36 20.35
N ALA A 220 -6.55 2.55 20.11
CA ALA A 220 -6.20 3.76 20.86
C ALA A 220 -6.59 3.68 22.34
N GLN A 221 -7.55 2.85 22.70
CA GLN A 221 -8.00 2.64 24.08
C GLN A 221 -7.49 1.32 24.68
N LEU A 222 -6.76 0.51 23.90
CA LEU A 222 -6.26 -0.79 24.32
C LEU A 222 -5.42 -0.68 25.60
N VAL A 223 -5.79 -1.36 26.66
CA VAL A 223 -5.05 -1.47 27.92
C VAL A 223 -4.26 -2.78 27.97
N PHE A 224 -3.20 -2.80 28.77
CA PHE A 224 -2.44 -4.03 28.97
C PHE A 224 -3.23 -4.99 29.86
N PRO A 225 -3.53 -6.23 29.39
CA PRO A 225 -4.51 -7.10 30.05
C PRO A 225 -3.97 -7.86 31.28
N GLN A 226 -2.68 -7.81 31.56
CA GLN A 226 -2.00 -8.60 32.60
C GLN A 226 -1.24 -7.70 33.58
N LEU A 227 -1.94 -6.90 34.38
CA LEU A 227 -1.31 -6.09 35.43
C LEU A 227 -1.13 -6.90 36.73
N PRO A 228 -0.04 -6.69 37.48
CA PRO A 228 1.10 -5.83 37.16
C PRO A 228 2.02 -6.41 36.07
N PHE A 229 2.76 -5.53 35.42
CA PHE A 229 3.83 -5.97 34.48
C PHE A 229 4.85 -6.86 35.22
N ARG A 230 5.36 -7.87 34.51
CA ARG A 230 6.51 -8.64 35.00
C ARG A 230 7.78 -7.79 34.98
N PRO A 231 8.78 -8.06 35.86
CA PRO A 231 10.05 -7.34 35.82
C PRO A 231 10.66 -7.30 34.41
N GLY A 232 11.06 -6.11 33.93
CA GLY A 232 11.60 -5.85 32.59
C GLY A 232 10.60 -5.89 31.43
N GLN A 233 9.37 -6.37 31.65
CA GLN A 233 8.34 -6.43 30.58
C GLN A 233 7.87 -5.04 30.17
N ARG A 234 7.72 -4.10 31.12
CA ARG A 234 7.35 -2.71 30.85
C ARG A 234 8.40 -2.00 30.03
N ASP A 235 9.68 -2.23 30.33
CA ASP A 235 10.80 -1.62 29.59
C ASP A 235 10.85 -2.12 28.15
N LEU A 236 10.67 -3.43 27.94
CA LEU A 236 10.55 -4.03 26.62
C LEU A 236 9.37 -3.41 25.84
N ALA A 237 8.19 -3.33 26.45
CA ALA A 237 7.01 -2.75 25.82
C ALA A 237 7.22 -1.27 25.44
N GLY A 238 7.82 -0.48 26.32
CA GLY A 238 8.19 0.91 26.05
C GLY A 238 9.21 1.05 24.92
N ALA A 239 10.22 0.19 24.87
CA ALA A 239 11.20 0.18 23.79
C ALA A 239 10.57 -0.16 22.42
N VAL A 240 9.70 -1.17 22.37
CA VAL A 240 8.95 -1.54 21.15
C VAL A 240 8.04 -0.39 20.70
N TYR A 241 7.29 0.22 21.62
CA TYR A 241 6.40 1.35 21.30
C TYR A 241 7.17 2.50 20.65
N ARG A 242 8.29 2.93 21.29
CA ARG A 242 9.15 3.99 20.75
C ARG A 242 9.73 3.63 19.38
N ALA A 243 10.19 2.40 19.21
CA ALA A 243 10.73 1.92 17.94
C ALA A 243 9.67 2.00 16.81
N CYS A 244 8.42 1.57 17.08
CA CYS A 244 7.30 1.69 16.16
C CYS A 244 7.02 3.16 15.81
N LEU A 245 6.93 4.04 16.80
CA LEU A 245 6.66 5.47 16.57
C LEU A 245 7.76 6.16 15.76
N GLN A 246 9.00 5.78 15.95
CA GLN A 246 10.16 6.37 15.28
C GLN A 246 10.52 5.68 13.95
N SER A 247 9.79 4.63 13.55
CA SER A 247 10.13 3.78 12.39
C SER A 247 11.57 3.26 12.44
N ARG A 248 12.02 2.83 13.62
CA ARG A 248 13.38 2.30 13.84
C ARG A 248 13.35 0.80 14.05
N SER A 249 14.44 0.13 13.67
CA SER A 249 14.69 -1.26 14.04
C SER A 249 15.04 -1.34 15.53
N LEU A 250 14.55 -2.39 16.20
CA LEU A 250 14.87 -2.70 17.59
C LEU A 250 15.41 -4.13 17.67
N LEU A 251 16.59 -4.28 18.21
CA LEU A 251 17.14 -5.57 18.65
C LEU A 251 17.01 -5.64 20.16
N ALA A 252 16.19 -6.57 20.67
CA ALA A 252 15.94 -6.70 22.10
C ALA A 252 16.30 -8.11 22.58
N GLN A 253 17.13 -8.19 23.60
CA GLN A 253 17.41 -9.40 24.33
C GLN A 253 16.62 -9.41 25.64
N ALA A 254 15.84 -10.45 25.87
CA ALA A 254 15.03 -10.57 27.07
C ALA A 254 14.99 -12.04 27.54
N PRO A 255 15.03 -12.31 28.87
CA PRO A 255 15.01 -13.65 29.42
C PRO A 255 13.71 -14.39 29.10
N THR A 256 13.75 -15.73 29.21
CA THR A 256 12.54 -16.55 29.12
C THR A 256 11.59 -16.23 30.28
N GLY A 257 10.27 -16.32 30.03
CA GLY A 257 9.26 -16.08 31.07
C GLY A 257 8.83 -14.62 31.27
N ILE A 258 9.56 -13.63 30.74
CA ILE A 258 9.19 -12.21 30.85
C ILE A 258 7.88 -11.85 30.15
N GLY A 259 7.35 -12.72 29.27
CA GLY A 259 6.17 -12.41 28.46
C GLY A 259 6.47 -11.61 27.21
N LYS A 260 7.57 -11.95 26.50
CA LYS A 260 8.03 -11.27 25.27
C LYS A 260 6.91 -11.07 24.24
N THR A 261 6.11 -12.10 23.99
CA THR A 261 5.08 -12.07 22.94
C THR A 261 4.04 -10.97 23.17
N ILE A 262 3.44 -10.91 24.35
CA ILE A 262 2.47 -9.87 24.68
C ILE A 262 3.18 -8.51 24.89
N GLY A 263 4.40 -8.50 25.43
CA GLY A 263 5.24 -7.31 25.62
C GLY A 263 5.71 -6.68 24.31
N THR A 264 5.59 -7.38 23.18
CA THR A 264 5.85 -6.84 21.83
C THR A 264 4.58 -6.56 21.05
N LEU A 265 3.58 -7.46 21.11
CA LEU A 265 2.31 -7.29 20.37
C LEU A 265 1.50 -6.10 20.90
N TYR A 266 1.35 -5.96 22.21
CA TYR A 266 0.57 -4.88 22.81
C TYR A 266 1.07 -3.48 22.39
N PRO A 267 2.34 -3.13 22.60
CA PRO A 267 2.82 -1.80 22.22
C PRO A 267 2.82 -1.56 20.71
N ALA A 268 3.06 -2.60 19.89
CA ALA A 268 2.97 -2.47 18.45
C ALA A 268 1.52 -2.17 18.00
N LEU A 269 0.51 -2.86 18.54
CA LEU A 269 -0.90 -2.60 18.30
C LEU A 269 -1.30 -1.18 18.74
N ARG A 270 -0.82 -0.72 19.91
CA ARG A 270 -1.05 0.64 20.41
C ARG A 270 -0.42 1.73 19.52
N ALA A 271 0.67 1.41 18.83
CA ALA A 271 1.34 2.34 17.92
C ALA A 271 0.64 2.44 16.55
N MET A 272 -0.15 1.42 16.14
CA MET A 272 -0.79 1.37 14.81
C MET A 272 -1.64 2.62 14.50
N PRO A 273 -2.58 3.06 15.34
CA PRO A 273 -3.40 4.25 15.06
C PRO A 273 -2.58 5.51 14.88
N VAL A 274 -1.54 5.69 15.72
CA VAL A 274 -0.69 6.89 15.72
C VAL A 274 0.16 6.97 14.44
N ARG A 275 0.55 5.82 13.90
CA ARG A 275 1.41 5.73 12.69
C ARG A 275 0.65 5.47 11.41
N GLY A 276 -0.66 5.24 11.49
CA GLY A 276 -1.46 4.83 10.33
C GLY A 276 -1.01 3.47 9.77
N THR A 277 -0.53 2.56 10.62
CA THR A 277 -0.06 1.24 10.20
C THR A 277 -1.24 0.30 10.04
N ASP A 278 -1.33 -0.38 8.90
CA ASP A 278 -2.46 -1.28 8.61
C ASP A 278 -2.24 -2.72 9.04
N LYS A 279 -0.99 -3.19 9.06
CA LYS A 279 -0.67 -4.61 9.28
C LYS A 279 0.52 -4.77 10.21
N LEU A 280 0.44 -5.80 11.06
CA LEU A 280 1.53 -6.27 11.90
C LEU A 280 1.86 -7.72 11.51
N PHE A 281 3.12 -8.00 11.17
CA PHE A 281 3.62 -9.34 10.87
C PHE A 281 4.42 -9.86 12.06
N PHE A 282 3.93 -10.92 12.69
CA PHE A 282 4.63 -11.64 13.76
C PHE A 282 5.28 -12.90 13.20
N LEU A 283 6.58 -12.84 12.93
CA LEU A 283 7.33 -13.93 12.34
C LEU A 283 7.90 -14.86 13.41
N THR A 284 7.81 -16.16 13.20
CA THR A 284 8.33 -17.19 14.10
C THR A 284 9.14 -18.22 13.32
N ALA A 285 10.23 -18.71 13.93
CA ALA A 285 11.09 -19.71 13.31
C ALA A 285 10.45 -21.10 13.23
N LYS A 286 9.41 -21.38 14.04
CA LYS A 286 8.76 -22.69 14.14
C LYS A 286 7.25 -22.53 14.23
N THR A 287 6.49 -23.47 13.66
CA THR A 287 5.03 -23.51 13.66
C THR A 287 4.39 -23.33 15.05
N PRO A 288 4.88 -23.94 16.15
CA PRO A 288 4.32 -23.72 17.49
C PRO A 288 4.37 -22.25 17.94
N GLY A 289 5.31 -21.45 17.45
CA GLY A 289 5.40 -20.01 17.77
C GLY A 289 4.18 -19.22 17.33
N ARG A 290 3.48 -19.65 16.27
CA ARG A 290 2.19 -19.07 15.84
C ARG A 290 1.14 -19.15 16.94
N GLN A 291 1.02 -20.30 17.60
CA GLN A 291 0.04 -20.49 18.66
C GLN A 291 0.27 -19.54 19.84
N VAL A 292 1.56 -19.34 20.22
CA VAL A 292 1.91 -18.40 21.30
C VAL A 292 1.46 -16.97 20.99
N ALA A 293 1.60 -16.54 19.72
CA ALA A 293 1.11 -15.22 19.29
C ALA A 293 -0.42 -15.13 19.34
N LEU A 294 -1.13 -16.15 18.86
CA LEU A 294 -2.60 -16.21 18.90
C LEU A 294 -3.13 -16.20 20.34
N ASP A 295 -2.50 -16.96 21.25
CA ASP A 295 -2.86 -16.99 22.66
C ASP A 295 -2.64 -15.64 23.34
N ALA A 296 -1.58 -14.91 22.98
CA ALA A 296 -1.34 -13.57 23.48
C ALA A 296 -2.35 -12.53 22.92
N LEU A 297 -2.90 -12.75 21.74
CA LEU A 297 -3.92 -11.86 21.15
C LEU A 297 -5.31 -12.04 21.81
N ARG A 298 -5.66 -13.21 22.37
CA ARG A 298 -6.96 -13.43 22.99
C ARG A 298 -7.27 -12.42 24.12
N PRO A 299 -6.42 -12.25 25.14
CA PRO A 299 -6.68 -11.26 26.19
C PRO A 299 -6.65 -9.83 25.67
N LEU A 300 -5.84 -9.52 24.64
CA LEU A 300 -5.85 -8.20 24.02
C LEU A 300 -7.16 -7.92 23.29
N ARG A 301 -7.72 -8.90 22.60
CA ARG A 301 -9.05 -8.81 21.98
C ARG A 301 -10.15 -8.58 23.02
N ALA A 302 -10.12 -9.34 24.12
CA ALA A 302 -11.09 -9.17 25.20
C ALA A 302 -11.01 -7.76 25.84
N ALA A 303 -9.82 -7.17 25.88
CA ALA A 303 -9.58 -5.83 26.42
C ALA A 303 -10.02 -4.70 25.46
N CYS A 304 -10.21 -4.96 24.17
CA CYS A 304 -10.73 -4.00 23.20
C CYS A 304 -12.25 -3.82 23.25
N GLY A 305 -12.98 -4.70 23.94
CA GLY A 305 -14.44 -4.75 23.88
C GLY A 305 -14.98 -5.38 22.58
N PRO A 306 -16.29 -5.57 22.48
CA PRO A 306 -16.92 -6.01 21.24
C PRO A 306 -16.75 -4.92 20.19
N ALA A 307 -16.11 -5.25 19.06
CA ALA A 307 -16.03 -4.40 17.87
C ALA A 307 -17.24 -4.67 16.98
#